data_bc81fae6951500d416e0b0e96d490d27
#
_entry.id   bc81fae6951500d416e0b0e96d490d27
#
_cell.length_a   1.000
_cell.length_b   1.000
_cell.length_c   1.000
_cell.angle_alpha   90.00
_cell.angle_beta   90.00
_cell.angle_gamma   90.00
#
_symmetry.space_group_name_H-M   'P 1'
#
loop_
_entity.id
_entity.type
_entity.pdbx_description
1 polymer ?
#
loop_
_entity_poly.entity_id
_entity_poly.type
_entity_poly.pdbx_seq_one_letter_code
_entity_poly.pdbx_strand_id
1 'polypeptide(L)'
;MDYVIKLQDVSVSYLQNRKGVHSIKDFVLKASFISPFQKHRVLHNIDLEIHKGDSVGILGPNGSGKSTLLRTIAGIIKPENGKIDVKVSISPLLSLGAGIELELSGYENMRIALALTGNYNKSTRVEMIEKVSAFAELTDEQLKMPAKMYSTGMLARLAFSSVMTSQPELLMIDEVLAVGDLGFQKKCTKRLHEILENGATLLFISHSPEEVKSICKRGICIKDGKKIFDGSSQKAADVYNKLF
;
A
#
# COMPACT_ATOMS: atom_id res chain seq x y z
N MET A 1 0.39 25.42 5.93
CA MET A 1 1.15 24.25 5.41
C MET A 1 0.16 23.39 4.65
N ASP A 2 0.47 23.04 3.39
CA ASP A 2 -0.49 22.31 2.58
C ASP A 2 -0.39 20.82 2.89
N TYR A 3 -1.48 20.23 3.38
CA TYR A 3 -1.61 18.79 3.52
C TYR A 3 -1.77 18.13 2.14
N VAL A 4 -1.27 16.92 2.01
CA VAL A 4 -1.46 16.05 0.82
C VAL A 4 -2.52 14.99 1.07
N ILE A 5 -2.73 14.60 2.34
CA ILE A 5 -3.80 13.70 2.78
C ILE A 5 -4.45 14.30 4.01
N LYS A 6 -5.79 14.31 4.02
CA LYS A 6 -6.58 14.68 5.21
C LYS A 6 -7.78 13.76 5.37
N LEU A 7 -7.86 13.13 6.54
CA LEU A 7 -8.97 12.32 6.99
C LEU A 7 -9.67 13.06 8.13
N GLN A 8 -11.00 13.13 8.10
CA GLN A 8 -11.82 13.72 9.12
C GLN A 8 -12.93 12.75 9.51
N ASP A 9 -12.87 12.26 10.74
CA ASP A 9 -13.86 11.36 11.35
C ASP A 9 -14.15 10.10 10.51
N VAL A 10 -13.10 9.52 9.90
CA VAL A 10 -13.23 8.42 8.95
C VAL A 10 -13.50 7.11 9.66
N SER A 11 -14.62 6.48 9.32
CA SER A 11 -15.00 5.13 9.78
C SER A 11 -15.27 4.20 8.60
N VAL A 12 -14.86 2.94 8.74
CA VAL A 12 -15.03 1.91 7.69
C VAL A 12 -15.62 0.66 8.29
N SER A 13 -16.65 0.13 7.62
CA SER A 13 -17.29 -1.15 7.99
C SER A 13 -17.36 -2.08 6.79
N TYR A 14 -17.21 -3.38 7.06
CA TYR A 14 -17.46 -4.44 6.09
C TYR A 14 -18.78 -5.14 6.39
N LEU A 15 -19.47 -5.58 5.34
CA LEU A 15 -20.62 -6.47 5.48
C LEU A 15 -20.11 -7.91 5.60
N GLN A 16 -20.39 -8.54 6.71
CA GLN A 16 -20.12 -9.95 6.93
C GLN A 16 -21.41 -10.75 6.95
N ASN A 17 -21.39 -11.93 6.34
CA ASN A 17 -22.52 -12.86 6.47
C ASN A 17 -22.68 -13.28 7.93
N ARG A 18 -23.89 -13.23 8.46
CA ARG A 18 -24.18 -13.80 9.79
C ARG A 18 -23.89 -15.31 9.77
N LYS A 19 -23.26 -15.81 10.82
CA LYS A 19 -23.04 -17.25 11.02
C LYS A 19 -24.40 -17.96 10.90
N GLY A 20 -24.49 -18.93 10.02
CA GLY A 20 -25.71 -19.73 9.83
C GLY A 20 -26.51 -19.47 8.56
N VAL A 21 -26.02 -18.63 7.63
CA VAL A 21 -26.59 -18.51 6.26
C VAL A 21 -25.58 -19.12 5.30
N HIS A 22 -25.73 -20.41 5.00
CA HIS A 22 -24.81 -21.18 4.16
C HIS A 22 -25.41 -21.55 2.79
N SER A 23 -26.72 -21.29 2.57
CA SER A 23 -27.38 -21.59 1.31
C SER A 23 -28.36 -20.50 0.90
N ILE A 24 -28.70 -20.48 -0.39
CA ILE A 24 -29.75 -19.60 -0.96
C ILE A 24 -31.08 -19.86 -0.24
N LYS A 25 -31.36 -21.09 0.14
CA LYS A 25 -32.57 -21.48 0.87
C LYS A 25 -32.61 -20.87 2.29
N ASP A 26 -31.48 -20.87 3.01
CA ASP A 26 -31.35 -20.18 4.30
C ASP A 26 -31.50 -18.68 4.17
N PHE A 27 -30.98 -18.10 3.08
CA PHE A 27 -31.12 -16.69 2.77
C PHE A 27 -32.59 -16.31 2.60
N VAL A 28 -33.36 -17.04 1.80
CA VAL A 28 -34.78 -16.76 1.55
C VAL A 28 -35.64 -16.97 2.80
N LEU A 29 -35.40 -18.03 3.57
CA LEU A 29 -36.19 -18.32 4.77
C LEU A 29 -35.88 -17.37 5.94
N LYS A 30 -34.63 -16.92 6.09
CA LYS A 30 -34.20 -16.03 7.19
C LYS A 30 -34.28 -14.54 6.85
N ALA A 31 -34.26 -14.17 5.57
CA ALA A 31 -34.31 -12.77 5.12
C ALA A 31 -35.62 -12.05 5.49
N SER A 32 -36.69 -12.81 5.77
CA SER A 32 -37.99 -12.24 6.19
C SER A 32 -37.99 -11.66 7.61
N PHE A 33 -37.01 -12.03 8.47
CA PHE A 33 -37.01 -11.65 9.90
C PHE A 33 -35.73 -11.01 10.38
N ILE A 34 -34.56 -11.25 9.76
CA ILE A 34 -33.28 -10.74 10.23
C ILE A 34 -32.38 -10.44 9.03
N SER A 35 -31.75 -9.25 8.98
CA SER A 35 -30.75 -8.96 7.96
C SER A 35 -29.68 -10.06 7.94
N PRO A 36 -29.43 -10.72 6.78
CA PRO A 36 -28.42 -11.77 6.66
C PRO A 36 -26.98 -11.24 6.79
N PHE A 37 -26.82 -9.93 6.77
CA PHE A 37 -25.53 -9.25 6.89
C PHE A 37 -25.42 -8.53 8.22
N GLN A 38 -24.25 -8.63 8.81
CA GLN A 38 -23.85 -7.85 9.97
C GLN A 38 -22.71 -6.91 9.58
N LYS A 39 -22.81 -5.63 9.94
CA LYS A 39 -21.73 -4.68 9.78
C LYS A 39 -20.65 -4.99 10.82
N HIS A 40 -19.43 -5.14 10.37
CA HIS A 40 -18.23 -5.21 11.21
C HIS A 40 -17.40 -3.95 10.96
N ARG A 41 -17.35 -3.07 11.95
CA ARG A 41 -16.58 -1.82 11.85
C ARG A 41 -15.09 -2.13 12.11
N VAL A 42 -14.25 -1.74 11.15
CA VAL A 42 -12.80 -1.99 11.17
C VAL A 42 -12.01 -0.72 11.46
N LEU A 43 -12.50 0.46 11.05
CA LEU A 43 -11.91 1.75 11.41
C LEU A 43 -12.94 2.60 12.13
N HIS A 44 -12.49 3.28 13.19
CA HIS A 44 -13.34 4.05 14.10
C HIS A 44 -12.83 5.49 14.20
N ASN A 45 -13.52 6.43 13.57
CA ASN A 45 -13.33 7.87 13.75
C ASN A 45 -11.84 8.28 13.62
N ILE A 46 -11.22 7.93 12.47
CA ILE A 46 -9.81 8.23 12.21
C ILE A 46 -9.68 9.67 11.69
N ASP A 47 -8.94 10.48 12.45
CA ASP A 47 -8.47 11.80 12.05
C ASP A 47 -6.98 11.71 11.75
N LEU A 48 -6.55 12.13 10.55
CA LEU A 48 -5.17 12.09 10.11
C LEU A 48 -4.89 13.21 9.12
N GLU A 49 -3.75 13.87 9.28
CA GLU A 49 -3.26 14.85 8.33
C GLU A 49 -1.80 14.56 8.02
N ILE A 50 -1.47 14.47 6.72
CA ILE A 50 -0.12 14.19 6.21
C ILE A 50 0.26 15.33 5.28
N HIS A 51 1.45 15.88 5.48
CA HIS A 51 1.98 16.99 4.71
C HIS A 51 2.97 16.50 3.64
N LYS A 52 3.20 17.34 2.63
CA LYS A 52 4.18 17.04 1.57
C LYS A 52 5.57 16.82 2.17
N GLY A 53 6.21 15.72 1.75
CA GLY A 53 7.53 15.32 2.22
C GLY A 53 7.55 14.60 3.58
N ASP A 54 6.37 14.34 4.19
CA ASP A 54 6.28 13.50 5.39
C ASP A 54 6.64 12.05 5.05
N SER A 55 7.40 11.38 5.93
CA SER A 55 7.56 9.93 5.93
C SER A 55 6.88 9.37 7.19
N VAL A 56 5.74 8.71 6.99
CA VAL A 56 4.84 8.26 8.07
C VAL A 56 4.74 6.74 8.08
N GLY A 57 5.18 6.12 9.18
CA GLY A 57 5.00 4.70 9.43
C GLY A 57 3.73 4.40 10.21
N ILE A 58 3.01 3.35 9.82
CA ILE A 58 1.81 2.89 10.52
C ILE A 58 2.10 1.53 11.14
N LEU A 59 2.08 1.48 12.47
CA LEU A 59 2.28 0.29 13.30
C LEU A 59 0.96 -0.20 13.88
N GLY A 60 0.87 -1.49 14.10
CA GLY A 60 -0.28 -2.13 14.75
C GLY A 60 -0.29 -3.63 14.49
N PRO A 61 -0.96 -4.44 15.33
CA PRO A 61 -1.06 -5.89 15.14
C PRO A 61 -1.84 -6.25 13.89
N ASN A 62 -1.77 -7.53 13.50
CA ASN A 62 -2.59 -8.04 12.41
C ASN A 62 -4.08 -7.86 12.74
N GLY A 63 -4.87 -7.45 11.75
CA GLY A 63 -6.29 -7.15 11.93
C GLY A 63 -6.62 -5.80 12.58
N SER A 64 -5.63 -4.96 12.95
CA SER A 64 -5.90 -3.64 13.55
C SER A 64 -6.50 -2.60 12.61
N GLY A 65 -6.57 -2.87 11.30
CA GLY A 65 -7.14 -1.96 10.30
C GLY A 65 -6.14 -1.21 9.43
N LYS A 66 -4.82 -1.46 9.55
CA LYS A 66 -3.76 -0.74 8.79
C LYS A 66 -3.99 -0.80 7.27
N SER A 67 -4.08 -2.00 6.70
CA SER A 67 -4.29 -2.17 5.25
C SER A 67 -5.66 -1.65 4.80
N THR A 68 -6.69 -1.68 5.68
CA THR A 68 -7.98 -1.05 5.42
C THR A 68 -7.81 0.46 5.32
N LEU A 69 -7.06 1.09 6.23
CA LEU A 69 -6.77 2.52 6.18
C LEU A 69 -6.06 2.90 4.88
N LEU A 70 -5.02 2.15 4.49
CA LEU A 70 -4.30 2.40 3.25
C LEU A 70 -5.21 2.32 2.03
N ARG A 71 -6.00 1.25 1.93
CA ARG A 71 -6.96 1.06 0.82
C ARG A 71 -8.05 2.13 0.80
N THR A 72 -8.42 2.64 1.96
CA THR A 72 -9.40 3.73 2.07
C THR A 72 -8.79 5.05 1.59
N ILE A 73 -7.54 5.35 1.94
CA ILE A 73 -6.79 6.52 1.43
C ILE A 73 -6.59 6.40 -0.08
N ALA A 74 -6.29 5.20 -0.59
CA ALA A 74 -6.15 4.93 -2.02
C ALA A 74 -7.48 5.01 -2.82
N GLY A 75 -8.62 5.25 -2.15
CA GLY A 75 -9.93 5.32 -2.81
C GLY A 75 -10.51 3.96 -3.21
N ILE A 76 -9.86 2.85 -2.84
CA ILE A 76 -10.34 1.48 -3.13
C ILE A 76 -11.55 1.13 -2.25
N ILE A 77 -11.54 1.59 -0.99
CA ILE A 77 -12.62 1.37 -0.03
C ILE A 77 -13.26 2.72 0.29
N LYS A 78 -14.57 2.80 0.10
CA LYS A 78 -15.33 4.00 0.46
C LYS A 78 -15.59 4.01 1.98
N PRO A 79 -15.34 5.12 2.69
CA PRO A 79 -15.68 5.22 4.10
C PRO A 79 -17.20 5.20 4.32
N GLU A 80 -17.63 4.67 5.47
CA GLU A 80 -19.04 4.72 5.91
C GLU A 80 -19.39 6.12 6.40
N ASN A 81 -18.48 6.74 7.14
CA ASN A 81 -18.60 8.10 7.64
C ASN A 81 -17.28 8.85 7.46
N GLY A 82 -17.36 10.17 7.54
CA GLY A 82 -16.22 11.07 7.46
C GLY A 82 -15.87 11.49 6.04
N LYS A 83 -14.79 12.23 5.93
CA LYS A 83 -14.29 12.76 4.65
C LYS A 83 -12.82 12.44 4.48
N ILE A 84 -12.44 12.15 3.23
CA ILE A 84 -11.05 11.94 2.82
C ILE A 84 -10.76 12.90 1.69
N ASP A 85 -9.69 13.65 1.84
CA ASP A 85 -9.17 14.54 0.81
C ASP A 85 -7.71 14.16 0.51
N VAL A 86 -7.43 13.80 -0.74
CA VAL A 86 -6.10 13.45 -1.24
C VAL A 86 -5.81 14.34 -2.44
N LYS A 87 -4.75 15.15 -2.35
CA LYS A 87 -4.43 16.22 -3.30
C LYS A 87 -3.34 15.86 -4.31
N VAL A 88 -2.76 14.67 -4.19
CA VAL A 88 -1.60 14.23 -4.98
C VAL A 88 -1.87 12.87 -5.61
N SER A 89 -1.09 12.54 -6.63
CA SER A 89 -1.13 11.22 -7.25
C SER A 89 -0.54 10.17 -6.32
N ILE A 90 -1.24 9.04 -6.17
CA ILE A 90 -0.81 7.93 -5.33
C ILE A 90 -0.11 6.88 -6.20
N SER A 91 1.09 6.45 -5.75
CA SER A 91 1.78 5.29 -6.31
C SER A 91 1.72 4.15 -5.28
N PRO A 92 0.74 3.24 -5.39
CA PRO A 92 0.51 2.21 -4.38
C PRO A 92 1.37 0.99 -4.64
N LEU A 93 2.07 0.52 -3.59
CA LEU A 93 2.69 -0.82 -3.48
C LEU A 93 1.94 -1.59 -2.37
N LEU A 94 0.67 -1.91 -2.62
CA LEU A 94 -0.24 -2.47 -1.61
C LEU A 94 -0.20 -4.01 -1.51
N SER A 95 0.43 -4.69 -2.46
CA SER A 95 0.67 -6.14 -2.41
C SER A 95 1.69 -6.53 -3.47
N LEU A 96 2.47 -7.57 -3.18
CA LEU A 96 3.41 -8.20 -4.13
C LEU A 96 2.64 -8.69 -5.37
N GLY A 97 2.98 -8.17 -6.54
CA GLY A 97 2.35 -8.56 -7.80
C GLY A 97 0.97 -7.96 -8.07
N ALA A 98 0.41 -7.11 -7.18
CA ALA A 98 -0.80 -6.37 -7.51
C ALA A 98 -0.55 -5.46 -8.71
N GLY A 99 -1.40 -5.58 -9.72
CA GLY A 99 -1.25 -4.87 -10.99
C GLY A 99 -0.37 -5.58 -12.02
N ILE A 100 0.14 -6.77 -11.73
CA ILE A 100 0.80 -7.64 -12.72
C ILE A 100 -0.28 -8.53 -13.37
N GLU A 101 -0.41 -8.39 -14.68
CA GLU A 101 -1.26 -9.27 -15.48
C GLU A 101 -0.45 -10.49 -15.91
N LEU A 102 -0.83 -11.67 -15.42
CA LEU A 102 -0.03 -12.89 -15.55
C LEU A 102 0.08 -13.39 -17.01
N GLU A 103 -0.90 -13.11 -17.84
CA GLU A 103 -0.90 -13.53 -19.25
C GLU A 103 -0.05 -12.61 -20.13
N LEU A 104 0.32 -11.44 -19.67
CA LEU A 104 1.16 -10.48 -20.38
C LEU A 104 2.64 -10.69 -20.06
N SER A 105 3.49 -10.29 -21.01
CA SER A 105 4.96 -10.29 -20.85
C SER A 105 5.41 -9.27 -19.79
N GLY A 106 6.63 -9.39 -19.31
CA GLY A 106 7.25 -8.41 -18.41
C GLY A 106 7.25 -7.01 -19.01
N TYR A 107 7.56 -6.88 -20.30
CA TYR A 107 7.53 -5.60 -21.01
C TYR A 107 6.15 -4.96 -21.06
N GLU A 108 5.09 -5.75 -21.28
CA GLU A 108 3.72 -5.25 -21.30
C GLU A 108 3.28 -4.81 -19.91
N ASN A 109 3.60 -5.60 -18.89
CA ASN A 109 3.35 -5.24 -17.49
C ASN A 109 4.07 -3.93 -17.08
N MET A 110 5.33 -3.74 -17.48
CA MET A 110 6.03 -2.47 -17.26
C MET A 110 5.32 -1.28 -17.92
N ARG A 111 4.83 -1.45 -19.14
CA ARG A 111 4.08 -0.39 -19.84
C ARG A 111 2.80 -0.01 -19.10
N ILE A 112 2.06 -1.00 -18.62
CA ILE A 112 0.85 -0.78 -17.82
C ILE A 112 1.20 -0.04 -16.53
N ALA A 113 2.19 -0.53 -15.77
CA ALA A 113 2.60 0.09 -14.52
C ALA A 113 3.05 1.54 -14.70
N LEU A 114 3.87 1.83 -15.72
CA LEU A 114 4.31 3.19 -16.04
C LEU A 114 3.15 4.10 -16.48
N ALA A 115 2.17 3.58 -17.20
CA ALA A 115 0.98 4.33 -17.59
C ALA A 115 0.13 4.71 -16.36
N LEU A 116 -0.01 3.80 -15.40
CA LEU A 116 -0.77 4.04 -14.17
C LEU A 116 -0.10 5.05 -13.24
N THR A 117 1.23 5.18 -13.28
CA THR A 117 1.96 6.17 -12.47
C THR A 117 1.94 7.59 -13.04
N GLY A 118 1.28 7.80 -14.19
CA GLY A 118 1.22 9.10 -14.86
C GLY A 118 2.53 9.56 -15.53
N ASN A 119 3.61 8.79 -15.41
CA ASN A 119 4.94 9.11 -15.94
C ASN A 119 5.19 8.50 -17.34
N TYR A 120 4.15 7.99 -17.97
CA TYR A 120 4.25 7.33 -19.27
C TYR A 120 4.01 8.30 -20.43
N ASN A 121 5.07 8.91 -20.92
CA ASN A 121 5.05 9.76 -22.11
C ASN A 121 5.65 9.00 -23.32
N LYS A 122 5.12 9.23 -24.53
CA LYS A 122 5.57 8.58 -25.76
C LYS A 122 7.06 8.83 -26.05
N SER A 123 7.60 10.00 -25.67
CA SER A 123 9.00 10.38 -25.85
C SER A 123 9.95 9.73 -24.82
N THR A 124 9.50 9.44 -23.62
CA THR A 124 10.33 8.90 -22.53
C THR A 124 10.13 7.40 -22.29
N ARG A 125 9.19 6.79 -23.01
CA ARG A 125 8.78 5.39 -22.81
C ARG A 125 9.94 4.39 -22.86
N VAL A 126 10.80 4.50 -23.87
CA VAL A 126 11.91 3.56 -24.05
C VAL A 126 12.90 3.67 -22.91
N GLU A 127 13.31 4.88 -22.58
CA GLU A 127 14.21 5.16 -21.47
C GLU A 127 13.66 4.68 -20.12
N MET A 128 12.36 4.87 -19.87
CA MET A 128 11.73 4.41 -18.63
C MET A 128 11.69 2.90 -18.55
N ILE A 129 11.38 2.19 -19.64
CA ILE A 129 11.40 0.73 -19.67
C ILE A 129 12.82 0.20 -19.44
N GLU A 130 13.83 0.81 -20.03
CA GLU A 130 15.24 0.45 -19.80
C GLU A 130 15.64 0.64 -18.33
N LYS A 131 15.25 1.76 -17.72
CA LYS A 131 15.48 2.01 -16.29
C LYS A 131 14.82 0.96 -15.39
N VAL A 132 13.55 0.62 -15.67
CA VAL A 132 12.82 -0.41 -14.92
C VAL A 132 13.50 -1.78 -15.08
N SER A 133 13.85 -2.15 -16.32
CA SER A 133 14.53 -3.43 -16.63
C SER A 133 15.87 -3.54 -15.89
N ALA A 134 16.68 -2.50 -15.94
CA ALA A 134 17.97 -2.45 -15.27
C ALA A 134 17.84 -2.50 -13.74
N PHE A 135 16.79 -1.85 -13.19
CA PHE A 135 16.52 -1.90 -11.76
C PHE A 135 16.02 -3.29 -11.34
N ALA A 136 15.14 -3.92 -12.12
CA ALA A 136 14.57 -5.25 -11.83
C ALA A 136 15.62 -6.37 -11.94
N GLU A 137 16.72 -6.14 -12.67
CA GLU A 137 17.75 -7.16 -12.94
C GLU A 137 17.16 -8.41 -13.65
N LEU A 138 16.22 -8.16 -14.57
CA LEU A 138 15.62 -9.17 -15.41
C LEU A 138 16.22 -9.08 -16.82
N THR A 139 16.56 -10.22 -17.40
CA THR A 139 17.11 -10.28 -18.76
C THR A 139 16.04 -9.99 -19.82
N ASP A 140 16.47 -9.59 -21.01
CA ASP A 140 15.57 -9.35 -22.15
C ASP A 140 14.71 -10.59 -22.48
N GLU A 141 15.30 -11.79 -22.40
CA GLU A 141 14.59 -13.05 -22.60
C GLU A 141 13.48 -13.23 -21.54
N GLN A 142 13.81 -13.02 -20.27
CA GLN A 142 12.83 -13.09 -19.19
C GLN A 142 11.71 -12.06 -19.39
N LEU A 143 12.04 -10.82 -19.77
CA LEU A 143 11.05 -9.77 -20.00
C LEU A 143 10.11 -10.02 -21.18
N LYS A 144 10.51 -10.84 -22.14
CA LYS A 144 9.65 -11.30 -23.24
C LYS A 144 8.69 -12.41 -22.86
N MET A 145 8.97 -13.14 -21.77
CA MET A 145 8.10 -14.23 -21.31
C MET A 145 6.84 -13.71 -20.62
N PRO A 146 5.71 -14.44 -20.70
CA PRO A 146 4.53 -14.15 -19.90
C PRO A 146 4.82 -14.21 -18.40
N ALA A 147 4.28 -13.27 -17.64
CA ALA A 147 4.54 -13.15 -16.21
C ALA A 147 4.10 -14.38 -15.38
N LYS A 148 3.18 -15.20 -15.87
CA LYS A 148 2.83 -16.49 -15.26
C LYS A 148 4.00 -17.49 -15.18
N MET A 149 5.04 -17.30 -15.98
CA MET A 149 6.26 -18.13 -15.96
C MET A 149 7.31 -17.60 -14.97
N TYR A 150 7.06 -16.47 -14.33
CA TYR A 150 7.98 -15.85 -13.39
C TYR A 150 7.92 -16.53 -12.02
N SER A 151 9.08 -16.61 -11.36
CA SER A 151 9.12 -16.92 -9.94
C SER A 151 8.48 -15.75 -9.14
N THR A 152 8.09 -16.04 -7.91
CA THR A 152 7.57 -15.00 -6.98
C THR A 152 8.56 -13.84 -6.84
N GLY A 153 9.88 -14.15 -6.79
CA GLY A 153 10.92 -13.13 -6.73
C GLY A 153 10.99 -12.27 -7.99
N MET A 154 10.84 -12.85 -9.18
CA MET A 154 10.82 -12.09 -10.45
C MET A 154 9.60 -11.19 -10.54
N LEU A 155 8.40 -11.68 -10.15
CA LEU A 155 7.18 -10.87 -10.10
C LEU A 155 7.35 -9.68 -9.17
N ALA A 156 7.92 -9.93 -8.00
CA ALA A 156 8.15 -8.92 -7.01
C ALA A 156 9.19 -7.87 -7.47
N ARG A 157 10.30 -8.31 -8.10
CA ARG A 157 11.30 -7.42 -8.70
C ARG A 157 10.68 -6.54 -9.78
N LEU A 158 9.86 -7.11 -10.67
CA LEU A 158 9.19 -6.36 -11.73
C LEU A 158 8.23 -5.31 -11.18
N ALA A 159 7.33 -5.69 -10.26
CA ALA A 159 6.35 -4.80 -9.66
C ALA A 159 7.03 -3.65 -8.90
N PHE A 160 8.00 -3.97 -8.04
CA PHE A 160 8.72 -2.99 -7.23
C PHE A 160 9.52 -2.01 -8.09
N SER A 161 10.24 -2.51 -9.09
CA SER A 161 11.05 -1.69 -10.00
C SER A 161 10.21 -0.70 -10.79
N SER A 162 9.02 -1.11 -11.22
CA SER A 162 8.10 -0.26 -11.98
C SER A 162 7.65 0.98 -11.17
N VAL A 163 7.45 0.82 -9.86
CA VAL A 163 7.06 1.92 -8.97
C VAL A 163 8.29 2.74 -8.54
N MET A 164 9.39 2.07 -8.15
CA MET A 164 10.59 2.75 -7.64
C MET A 164 11.37 3.54 -8.70
N THR A 165 11.20 3.22 -9.97
CA THR A 165 11.82 3.97 -11.06
C THR A 165 11.07 5.25 -11.37
N SER A 166 9.79 5.34 -11.01
CA SER A 166 9.00 6.57 -11.08
C SER A 166 9.44 7.57 -10.00
N GLN A 167 8.99 8.81 -10.12
CA GLN A 167 9.12 9.84 -9.08
C GLN A 167 7.73 10.10 -8.47
N PRO A 168 7.29 9.28 -7.52
CA PRO A 168 5.96 9.40 -6.93
C PRO A 168 5.86 10.66 -6.06
N GLU A 169 4.72 11.35 -6.11
CA GLU A 169 4.41 12.41 -5.14
C GLU A 169 4.07 11.81 -3.77
N LEU A 170 3.29 10.71 -3.77
CA LEU A 170 2.93 9.94 -2.59
C LEU A 170 3.15 8.45 -2.87
N LEU A 171 4.09 7.86 -2.16
CA LEU A 171 4.36 6.43 -2.16
C LEU A 171 3.64 5.76 -1.00
N MET A 172 2.86 4.72 -1.29
CA MET A 172 2.16 3.93 -0.28
C MET A 172 2.66 2.49 -0.33
N ILE A 173 3.26 2.01 0.77
CA ILE A 173 3.84 0.67 0.88
C ILE A 173 3.15 -0.11 2.00
N ASP A 174 2.67 -1.32 1.68
CA ASP A 174 2.06 -2.26 2.65
C ASP A 174 2.98 -3.48 2.81
N GLU A 175 3.83 -3.50 3.84
CA GLU A 175 4.71 -4.62 4.28
C GLU A 175 5.69 -5.20 3.24
N VAL A 176 5.85 -4.60 2.07
CA VAL A 176 6.44 -5.23 0.88
C VAL A 176 7.94 -4.91 0.67
N LEU A 177 8.68 -4.42 1.66
CA LEU A 177 10.13 -4.14 1.48
C LEU A 177 11.01 -5.39 1.46
N ALA A 178 10.57 -6.50 2.00
CA ALA A 178 11.29 -7.77 2.01
C ALA A 178 11.16 -8.56 0.70
N VAL A 179 11.46 -7.92 -0.44
CA VAL A 179 11.30 -8.48 -1.79
C VAL A 179 12.63 -8.97 -2.35
N GLY A 180 12.63 -10.16 -2.92
CA GLY A 180 13.81 -10.73 -3.59
C GLY A 180 14.89 -11.18 -2.60
N ASP A 181 16.12 -11.21 -3.05
CA ASP A 181 17.27 -11.52 -2.22
C ASP A 181 17.79 -10.29 -1.45
N LEU A 182 18.73 -10.51 -0.54
CA LEU A 182 19.32 -9.45 0.29
C LEU A 182 19.96 -8.31 -0.51
N GLY A 183 20.51 -8.62 -1.70
CA GLY A 183 21.12 -7.62 -2.60
C GLY A 183 20.05 -6.68 -3.14
N PHE A 184 18.96 -7.25 -3.65
CA PHE A 184 17.84 -6.47 -4.17
C PHE A 184 17.13 -5.66 -3.08
N GLN A 185 16.95 -6.21 -1.87
CA GLN A 185 16.39 -5.49 -0.73
C GLN A 185 17.19 -4.23 -0.37
N LYS A 186 18.54 -4.35 -0.32
CA LYS A 186 19.43 -3.20 -0.09
C LYS A 186 19.30 -2.13 -1.17
N LYS A 187 19.21 -2.56 -2.43
CA LYS A 187 18.99 -1.67 -3.59
C LYS A 187 17.65 -0.92 -3.47
N CYS A 188 16.58 -1.63 -3.10
CA CYS A 188 15.26 -1.06 -2.89
C CYS A 188 15.26 -0.04 -1.74
N THR A 189 15.87 -0.38 -0.61
CA THR A 189 15.97 0.54 0.55
C THR A 189 16.75 1.80 0.18
N LYS A 190 17.88 1.66 -0.50
CA LYS A 190 18.65 2.82 -0.98
C LYS A 190 17.81 3.71 -1.89
N ARG A 191 17.11 3.11 -2.85
CA ARG A 191 16.25 3.86 -3.78
C ARG A 191 15.10 4.57 -3.07
N LEU A 192 14.50 3.93 -2.06
CA LEU A 192 13.46 4.55 -1.23
C LEU A 192 13.98 5.81 -0.53
N HIS A 193 15.18 5.77 0.05
CA HIS A 193 15.80 6.96 0.67
C HIS A 193 16.03 8.07 -0.36
N GLU A 194 16.54 7.76 -1.55
CA GLU A 194 16.71 8.75 -2.62
C GLU A 194 15.36 9.42 -3.02
N ILE A 195 14.28 8.63 -3.10
CA ILE A 195 12.94 9.14 -3.41
C ILE A 195 12.46 10.09 -2.30
N LEU A 196 12.68 9.75 -1.03
CA LEU A 196 12.31 10.58 0.12
C LEU A 196 13.15 11.87 0.22
N GLU A 197 14.45 11.80 -0.05
CA GLU A 197 15.34 12.96 -0.11
C GLU A 197 14.93 13.93 -1.20
N ASN A 198 14.37 13.44 -2.30
CA ASN A 198 13.81 14.25 -3.38
C ASN A 198 12.41 14.83 -3.07
N GLY A 199 11.93 14.69 -1.83
CA GLY A 199 10.72 15.34 -1.33
C GLY A 199 9.42 14.58 -1.56
N ALA A 200 9.47 13.31 -1.94
CA ALA A 200 8.28 12.46 -1.99
C ALA A 200 7.69 12.25 -0.58
N THR A 201 6.38 12.08 -0.53
CA THR A 201 5.67 11.70 0.70
C THR A 201 5.58 10.18 0.79
N LEU A 202 5.78 9.61 1.98
CA LEU A 202 5.68 8.17 2.22
C LEU A 202 4.61 7.85 3.26
N LEU A 203 3.80 6.86 2.94
CA LEU A 203 2.93 6.18 3.89
C LEU A 203 3.31 4.69 3.91
N PHE A 204 3.93 4.25 5.00
CA PHE A 204 4.53 2.93 5.13
C PHE A 204 3.86 2.12 6.23
N ILE A 205 3.28 0.98 5.88
CA ILE A 205 2.80 0.02 6.87
C ILE A 205 3.89 -1.03 7.10
N SER A 206 4.20 -1.27 8.36
CA SER A 206 5.03 -2.40 8.77
C SER A 206 4.56 -2.95 10.13
N HIS A 207 4.84 -4.22 10.36
CA HIS A 207 4.73 -4.83 11.67
C HIS A 207 6.08 -4.78 12.43
N SER A 208 7.14 -4.28 11.78
CA SER A 208 8.47 -4.10 12.36
C SER A 208 8.68 -2.66 12.83
N PRO A 209 8.71 -2.40 14.15
CA PRO A 209 9.04 -1.07 14.68
C PRO A 209 10.41 -0.57 14.22
N GLU A 210 11.37 -1.49 14.02
CA GLU A 210 12.74 -1.14 13.60
C GLU A 210 12.76 -0.62 12.15
N GLU A 211 11.97 -1.20 11.24
CA GLU A 211 11.84 -0.67 9.88
C GLU A 211 11.22 0.72 9.89
N VAL A 212 10.16 0.92 10.67
CA VAL A 212 9.51 2.23 10.79
C VAL A 212 10.48 3.28 11.34
N LYS A 213 11.29 2.95 12.33
CA LYS A 213 12.32 3.86 12.86
C LYS A 213 13.39 4.21 11.83
N SER A 214 13.81 3.24 11.02
CA SER A 214 14.88 3.44 10.04
C SER A 214 14.45 4.26 8.83
N ILE A 215 13.16 4.18 8.43
CA ILE A 215 12.65 4.76 7.19
C ILE A 215 11.84 6.03 7.45
N CYS A 216 11.05 6.05 8.54
CA CYS A 216 10.07 7.09 8.78
C CYS A 216 10.50 8.05 9.89
N LYS A 217 10.16 9.34 9.72
CA LYS A 217 10.34 10.36 10.78
C LYS A 217 9.18 10.38 11.76
N ARG A 218 7.96 10.10 11.29
CA ARG A 218 6.72 10.08 12.06
C ARG A 218 6.16 8.67 12.11
N GLY A 219 5.53 8.31 13.22
CA GLY A 219 4.89 7.01 13.40
C GLY A 219 3.51 7.13 14.02
N ILE A 220 2.60 6.29 13.53
CA ILE A 220 1.21 6.19 13.97
C ILE A 220 0.99 4.76 14.46
N CYS A 221 0.35 4.60 15.64
CA CYS A 221 -0.07 3.28 16.10
C CYS A 221 -1.58 3.13 15.97
N ILE A 222 -2.00 2.00 15.38
CA ILE A 222 -3.42 1.62 15.25
C ILE A 222 -3.66 0.35 16.05
N LYS A 223 -4.69 0.38 16.89
CA LYS A 223 -5.20 -0.75 17.67
C LYS A 223 -6.72 -0.77 17.61
N ASP A 224 -7.30 -1.94 17.32
CA ASP A 224 -8.75 -2.14 17.26
C ASP A 224 -9.47 -1.07 16.41
N GLY A 225 -8.88 -0.74 15.26
CA GLY A 225 -9.41 0.26 14.33
C GLY A 225 -9.31 1.71 14.77
N LYS A 226 -8.60 2.01 15.87
CA LYS A 226 -8.43 3.38 16.40
C LYS A 226 -6.98 3.83 16.32
N LYS A 227 -6.77 5.10 16.03
CA LYS A 227 -5.45 5.73 16.15
C LYS A 227 -5.19 6.01 17.64
N ILE A 228 -4.24 5.28 18.23
CA ILE A 228 -3.91 5.39 19.65
C ILE A 228 -2.66 6.23 19.92
N PHE A 229 -1.84 6.45 18.88
CA PHE A 229 -0.64 7.29 18.96
C PHE A 229 -0.36 7.94 17.61
N ASP A 230 0.22 9.14 17.65
CA ASP A 230 0.69 9.89 16.48
C ASP A 230 1.84 10.81 16.93
N GLY A 231 3.04 10.60 16.42
CA GLY A 231 4.23 11.34 16.86
C GLY A 231 5.51 10.88 16.16
N SER A 232 6.68 11.03 16.79
CA SER A 232 7.93 10.55 16.20
C SER A 232 7.95 9.03 16.05
N SER A 233 8.61 8.51 14.99
CA SER A 233 8.72 7.08 14.72
C SER A 233 9.34 6.30 15.90
N GLN A 234 10.33 6.88 16.59
CA GLN A 234 10.93 6.29 17.79
C GLN A 234 9.88 6.07 18.89
N LYS A 235 9.08 7.12 19.21
CA LYS A 235 8.04 7.01 20.24
C LYS A 235 6.92 6.05 19.83
N ALA A 236 6.56 6.02 18.53
CA ALA A 236 5.58 5.07 18.01
C ALA A 236 6.05 3.62 18.20
N ALA A 237 7.34 3.34 17.94
CA ALA A 237 7.93 2.03 18.18
C ALA A 237 7.91 1.66 19.68
N ASP A 238 8.23 2.60 20.57
CA ASP A 238 8.19 2.38 22.02
C ASP A 238 6.75 2.08 22.50
N VAL A 239 5.76 2.80 21.97
CA VAL A 239 4.33 2.56 22.25
C VAL A 239 3.91 1.20 21.75
N TYR A 240 4.30 0.83 20.52
CA TYR A 240 4.01 -0.48 19.95
C TYR A 240 4.58 -1.60 20.80
N ASN A 241 5.87 -1.55 21.16
CA ASN A 241 6.54 -2.58 21.98
C ASN A 241 5.99 -2.71 23.41
N LYS A 242 5.33 -1.67 23.95
CA LYS A 242 4.67 -1.71 25.26
C LYS A 242 3.27 -2.30 25.22
N LEU A 243 2.61 -2.28 24.07
CA LEU A 243 1.21 -2.65 23.92
C LEU A 243 1.03 -4.04 23.32
N PHE A 244 2.08 -4.62 22.76
CA PHE A 244 2.12 -5.88 22.03
C PHE A 244 3.39 -6.68 22.35
#